data_5a1408512b5b419d4185c40ea155b0ac
#
_entry.id   5a1408512b5b419d4185c40ea155b0ac
#
_cell.length_a   1.000
_cell.length_b   1.000
_cell.length_c   1.000
_cell.angle_alpha   90.00
_cell.angle_beta   90.00
_cell.angle_gamma   90.00
#
_symmetry.space_group_name_H-M   'P 1'
#
loop_
_entity.id
_entity.type
_entity.pdbx_description
1 polymer ?
#
loop_
_entity_poly.entity_id
_entity_poly.type
_entity_poly.pdbx_seq_one_letter_code
_entity_poly.pdbx_strand_id
1 'polypeptide(L)'
;WQNDTPTLRIPYYRSLEPLQPGFLPGRAEQHLAGQVFSGLTRFNGNSSEPTGDLAHHWEVSADGLRWHFYIRSTLHWHNGDKIETAQLRQSLTALLSQPGMDTLFRSVLRIETTHPQSLTFILHQPDYWLAHRLATYCSRLAHPDYPVVGSGPFRLSVFEPELVRLESHEQYHLGHPLLKAIEYWITPQLFDYSLGTSCRHPVQIAIGEADELASLRLVSNSTSLGFCYLTLKQSQRLSELQAKRLINIIHLSTLLHTLPLNEGLITPTEELLPGWAIPQWTDLTDVVLPEALTLVYHLPVELHTMASQLKAYLARQGCELTVIFHDAKTWDGCQQLADADIMMGDRLIGEAPAYTLEQWLRCDALWPHLLSAPAYAHLQATLDAVQTQADERDRHAGLQAIFSRLMETAVLTPLFNYQYQISAPPGVNGIRLNTRGWFDFTEAWLPPPNA
;
A
#
# COMPACT_ATOMS: atom_id res chain seq x y z
N TRP A 1 -11.09 -27.96 -13.44
CA TRP A 1 -11.51 -27.14 -14.60
C TRP A 1 -13.02 -27.30 -14.78
N GLN A 2 -13.78 -26.24 -14.63
CA GLN A 2 -15.17 -26.26 -15.05
C GLN A 2 -15.23 -25.91 -16.53
N ASN A 3 -15.95 -26.73 -17.31
CA ASN A 3 -16.17 -26.53 -18.75
C ASN A 3 -14.87 -26.33 -19.57
N ASP A 4 -13.83 -27.07 -19.26
CA ASP A 4 -12.52 -27.00 -19.91
C ASP A 4 -11.84 -25.61 -19.84
N THR A 5 -12.30 -24.74 -18.94
CA THR A 5 -11.76 -23.39 -18.77
C THR A 5 -10.98 -23.28 -17.46
N PRO A 6 -9.67 -23.00 -17.50
CA PRO A 6 -8.88 -22.85 -16.27
C PRO A 6 -9.32 -21.60 -15.50
N THR A 7 -10.10 -21.83 -14.46
CA THR A 7 -10.66 -20.79 -13.59
C THR A 7 -10.13 -20.98 -12.17
N LEU A 8 -9.53 -19.92 -11.63
CA LEU A 8 -9.09 -19.88 -10.24
C LEU A 8 -10.20 -19.25 -9.38
N ARG A 9 -10.56 -19.91 -8.28
CA ARG A 9 -11.59 -19.43 -7.37
C ARG A 9 -10.97 -19.04 -6.03
N ILE A 10 -11.32 -17.86 -5.55
CA ILE A 10 -10.77 -17.30 -4.31
C ILE A 10 -11.93 -16.95 -3.41
N PRO A 11 -12.09 -17.64 -2.26
CA PRO A 11 -13.05 -17.21 -1.26
C PRO A 11 -12.57 -15.95 -0.56
N TYR A 12 -13.49 -15.01 -0.34
CA TYR A 12 -13.20 -13.77 0.33
C TYR A 12 -14.28 -13.45 1.37
N TYR A 13 -13.91 -12.77 2.43
CA TYR A 13 -14.75 -12.63 3.62
C TYR A 13 -15.79 -11.50 3.54
N ARG A 14 -15.63 -10.54 2.63
CA ARG A 14 -16.51 -9.39 2.47
C ARG A 14 -16.78 -9.07 1.01
N SER A 15 -17.87 -8.37 0.76
CA SER A 15 -18.15 -7.81 -0.56
C SER A 15 -17.08 -6.77 -0.95
N LEU A 16 -16.80 -6.73 -2.24
CA LEU A 16 -15.83 -5.80 -2.81
C LEU A 16 -16.50 -4.48 -3.17
N GLU A 17 -15.80 -3.38 -2.93
CA GLU A 17 -16.26 -2.06 -3.32
C GLU A 17 -16.00 -1.81 -4.81
N PRO A 18 -16.80 -0.92 -5.44
CA PRO A 18 -16.62 -0.59 -6.85
C PRO A 18 -15.20 -0.11 -7.15
N LEU A 19 -14.68 -0.56 -8.29
CA LEU A 19 -13.36 -0.15 -8.77
C LEU A 19 -13.46 1.19 -9.48
N GLN A 20 -12.47 2.04 -9.23
CA GLN A 20 -12.27 3.30 -9.93
C GLN A 20 -10.80 3.67 -9.92
N PRO A 21 -10.31 4.45 -10.89
CA PRO A 21 -8.96 5.01 -10.83
C PRO A 21 -8.78 5.92 -9.62
N GLY A 22 -7.54 6.00 -9.11
CA GLY A 22 -7.21 6.81 -7.95
C GLY A 22 -7.05 5.98 -6.68
N PHE A 23 -7.05 6.64 -5.55
CA PHE A 23 -6.88 5.98 -4.26
C PHE A 23 -8.07 5.11 -3.88
N LEU A 24 -7.76 3.90 -3.45
CA LEU A 24 -8.73 2.92 -2.94
C LEU A 24 -8.30 2.51 -1.54
N PRO A 25 -9.21 2.50 -0.55
CA PRO A 25 -8.83 2.18 0.84
C PRO A 25 -8.57 0.70 1.08
N GLY A 26 -9.28 -0.20 0.39
CA GLY A 26 -9.19 -1.63 0.61
C GLY A 26 -8.06 -2.30 -0.17
N ARG A 27 -7.35 -3.24 0.46
CA ARG A 27 -6.26 -3.99 -0.19
C ARG A 27 -6.77 -4.86 -1.35
N ALA A 28 -7.95 -5.45 -1.19
CA ALA A 28 -8.57 -6.26 -2.24
C ALA A 28 -8.88 -5.43 -3.48
N GLU A 29 -9.43 -4.24 -3.29
CA GLU A 29 -9.73 -3.32 -4.37
C GLU A 29 -8.46 -2.79 -5.04
N GLN A 30 -7.41 -2.51 -4.27
CA GLN A 30 -6.09 -2.15 -4.80
C GLN A 30 -5.51 -3.26 -5.67
N HIS A 31 -5.63 -4.51 -5.21
CA HIS A 31 -5.22 -5.69 -5.97
C HIS A 31 -6.01 -5.82 -7.28
N LEU A 32 -7.33 -5.71 -7.21
CA LEU A 32 -8.18 -5.78 -8.41
C LEU A 32 -7.87 -4.65 -9.39
N ALA A 33 -7.64 -3.44 -8.91
CA ALA A 33 -7.22 -2.32 -9.77
C ALA A 33 -5.93 -2.66 -10.52
N GLY A 34 -5.00 -3.36 -9.87
CA GLY A 34 -3.77 -3.85 -10.50
C GLY A 34 -3.98 -4.93 -11.55
N GLN A 35 -5.07 -5.71 -11.47
CA GLN A 35 -5.41 -6.72 -12.46
C GLN A 35 -6.21 -6.15 -13.64
N VAL A 36 -7.02 -5.15 -13.40
CA VAL A 36 -7.94 -4.58 -14.40
C VAL A 36 -7.33 -3.40 -15.16
N PHE A 37 -6.54 -2.58 -14.48
CA PHE A 37 -5.98 -1.36 -15.06
C PHE A 37 -4.47 -1.46 -15.25
N SER A 38 -3.96 -0.71 -16.21
CA SER A 38 -2.52 -0.53 -16.44
C SER A 38 -2.14 0.94 -16.24
N GLY A 39 -0.91 1.19 -15.82
CA GLY A 39 -0.33 2.52 -15.75
C GLY A 39 0.65 2.77 -16.89
N LEU A 40 1.23 3.96 -16.93
CA LEU A 40 2.32 4.24 -17.87
C LEU A 40 3.57 3.42 -17.54
N THR A 41 3.83 3.25 -16.25
CA THR A 41 4.94 2.48 -15.70
C THR A 41 4.42 1.47 -14.68
N ARG A 42 5.27 0.53 -14.29
CA ARG A 42 4.94 -0.50 -13.30
C ARG A 42 6.17 -0.90 -12.51
N PHE A 43 5.95 -1.50 -11.35
CA PHE A 43 6.97 -2.28 -10.64
C PHE A 43 6.84 -3.74 -11.06
N ASN A 44 7.96 -4.38 -11.37
CA ASN A 44 7.98 -5.78 -11.82
C ASN A 44 8.23 -6.80 -10.71
N GLY A 45 8.38 -6.35 -9.47
CA GLY A 45 8.64 -7.20 -8.31
C GLY A 45 10.11 -7.59 -8.11
N ASN A 46 10.99 -7.29 -9.06
CA ASN A 46 12.41 -7.65 -9.00
C ASN A 46 13.32 -6.48 -8.60
N SER A 47 12.80 -5.27 -8.69
CA SER A 47 13.55 -4.04 -8.43
C SER A 47 12.61 -2.97 -7.86
N SER A 48 13.16 -2.04 -7.09
CA SER A 48 12.45 -0.85 -6.63
C SER A 48 12.35 0.23 -7.73
N GLU A 49 13.01 0.02 -8.87
CA GLU A 49 12.91 0.93 -10.01
C GLU A 49 11.71 0.55 -10.90
N PRO A 50 10.93 1.54 -11.35
CA PRO A 50 9.83 1.27 -12.27
C PRO A 50 10.33 0.84 -13.65
N THR A 51 9.54 -0.01 -14.28
CA THR A 51 9.76 -0.47 -15.66
C THR A 51 8.61 -0.05 -16.55
N GLY A 52 8.73 -0.28 -17.86
CA GLY A 52 7.68 0.06 -18.81
C GLY A 52 6.41 -0.76 -18.62
N ASP A 53 5.27 -0.11 -18.85
CA ASP A 53 3.94 -0.72 -18.90
C ASP A 53 3.26 -0.26 -20.19
N LEU A 54 2.31 0.67 -20.16
CA LEU A 54 1.77 1.26 -21.41
C LEU A 54 2.83 2.05 -22.17
N ALA A 55 3.76 2.69 -21.46
CA ALA A 55 4.96 3.25 -22.06
C ALA A 55 6.08 2.19 -22.06
N HIS A 56 6.81 2.10 -23.16
CA HIS A 56 7.96 1.19 -23.25
C HIS A 56 9.28 1.86 -22.89
N HIS A 57 9.33 3.18 -22.89
CA HIS A 57 10.51 3.98 -22.62
C HIS A 57 10.13 5.40 -22.21
N TRP A 58 11.00 6.08 -21.51
CA TRP A 58 10.85 7.52 -21.21
C TRP A 58 12.22 8.20 -21.10
N GLU A 59 12.22 9.50 -21.35
CA GLU A 59 13.38 10.37 -21.27
C GLU A 59 13.06 11.63 -20.48
N VAL A 60 14.04 12.11 -19.73
CA VAL A 60 13.93 13.32 -18.91
C VAL A 60 14.85 14.38 -19.47
N SER A 61 14.35 15.62 -19.62
CA SER A 61 15.16 16.74 -20.04
C SER A 61 16.25 17.07 -19.00
N ALA A 62 17.31 17.76 -19.45
CA ALA A 62 18.45 18.09 -18.58
C ALA A 62 18.05 18.92 -17.36
N ASP A 63 17.02 19.78 -17.50
CA ASP A 63 16.48 20.59 -16.39
C ASP A 63 15.49 19.83 -15.49
N GLY A 64 15.14 18.59 -15.85
CA GLY A 64 14.18 17.76 -15.11
C GLY A 64 12.72 18.18 -15.24
N LEU A 65 12.41 19.15 -16.10
CA LEU A 65 11.07 19.73 -16.20
C LEU A 65 10.19 19.11 -17.28
N ARG A 66 10.76 18.26 -18.14
CA ARG A 66 10.03 17.59 -19.21
C ARG A 66 10.32 16.11 -19.18
N TRP A 67 9.25 15.30 -19.11
CA TRP A 67 9.30 13.85 -19.14
C TRP A 67 8.55 13.37 -20.38
N HIS A 68 9.26 12.74 -21.33
CA HIS A 68 8.70 12.19 -22.56
C HIS A 68 8.50 10.69 -22.40
N PHE A 69 7.24 10.24 -22.43
CA PHE A 69 6.89 8.83 -22.37
C PHE A 69 6.51 8.35 -23.78
N TYR A 70 7.16 7.30 -24.23
CA TYR A 70 6.90 6.68 -25.54
C TYR A 70 5.93 5.52 -25.36
N ILE A 71 4.75 5.65 -25.98
CA ILE A 71 3.64 4.73 -25.81
C ILE A 71 3.76 3.57 -26.81
N ARG A 72 3.45 2.35 -26.37
CA ARG A 72 3.42 1.17 -27.25
C ARG A 72 2.37 1.35 -28.35
N SER A 73 2.65 0.81 -29.53
CA SER A 73 1.80 1.03 -30.72
C SER A 73 0.60 0.08 -30.82
N THR A 74 0.58 -1.02 -30.04
CA THR A 74 -0.42 -2.09 -30.18
C THR A 74 -1.17 -2.34 -28.90
N LEU A 75 -1.71 -1.29 -28.31
CA LEU A 75 -2.47 -1.37 -27.06
C LEU A 75 -3.97 -1.44 -27.34
N HIS A 76 -4.66 -2.26 -26.54
CA HIS A 76 -6.11 -2.42 -26.62
C HIS A 76 -6.77 -2.30 -25.25
N TRP A 77 -7.89 -1.61 -25.22
CA TRP A 77 -8.80 -1.64 -24.10
C TRP A 77 -9.50 -2.99 -23.98
N HIS A 78 -10.05 -3.31 -22.82
CA HIS A 78 -10.79 -4.55 -22.59
C HIS A 78 -12.02 -4.73 -23.49
N ASN A 79 -12.58 -3.64 -24.00
CA ASN A 79 -13.69 -3.68 -24.96
C ASN A 79 -13.26 -4.00 -26.41
N GLY A 80 -11.96 -4.19 -26.66
CA GLY A 80 -11.39 -4.48 -27.96
C GLY A 80 -10.96 -3.27 -28.75
N ASP A 81 -11.32 -2.07 -28.34
CA ASP A 81 -10.90 -0.84 -29.02
C ASP A 81 -9.41 -0.59 -28.84
N LYS A 82 -8.78 -0.06 -29.89
CA LYS A 82 -7.39 0.35 -29.82
C LYS A 82 -7.22 1.56 -28.89
N ILE A 83 -6.17 1.53 -28.08
CA ILE A 83 -5.85 2.67 -27.20
C ILE A 83 -5.15 3.75 -28.02
N GLU A 84 -5.75 4.93 -28.01
CA GLU A 84 -5.15 6.13 -28.58
C GLU A 84 -4.42 6.93 -27.47
N THR A 85 -3.28 7.52 -27.83
CA THR A 85 -2.49 8.32 -26.87
C THR A 85 -3.29 9.50 -26.30
N ALA A 86 -4.16 10.09 -27.11
CA ALA A 86 -5.07 11.15 -26.67
C ALA A 86 -6.03 10.68 -25.57
N GLN A 87 -6.47 9.43 -25.60
CA GLN A 87 -7.30 8.83 -24.55
C GLN A 87 -6.51 8.70 -23.25
N LEU A 88 -5.26 8.28 -23.32
CA LEU A 88 -4.39 8.19 -22.15
C LEU A 88 -4.16 9.57 -21.52
N ARG A 89 -3.94 10.58 -22.32
CA ARG A 89 -3.83 11.97 -21.85
C ARG A 89 -5.11 12.39 -21.14
N GLN A 90 -6.27 12.11 -21.71
CA GLN A 90 -7.56 12.45 -21.12
C GLN A 90 -7.77 11.73 -19.78
N SER A 91 -7.48 10.43 -19.72
CA SER A 91 -7.57 9.63 -18.49
C SER A 91 -6.63 10.12 -17.42
N LEU A 92 -5.38 10.46 -17.77
CA LEU A 92 -4.40 11.03 -16.85
C LEU A 92 -4.85 12.39 -16.31
N THR A 93 -5.31 13.27 -17.18
CA THR A 93 -5.78 14.61 -16.77
C THR A 93 -6.95 14.51 -15.79
N ALA A 94 -7.89 13.61 -16.04
CA ALA A 94 -8.99 13.35 -15.13
C ALA A 94 -8.50 12.76 -13.80
N LEU A 95 -7.55 11.82 -13.84
CA LEU A 95 -6.98 11.19 -12.65
C LEU A 95 -6.26 12.21 -11.76
N LEU A 96 -5.44 13.08 -12.35
CA LEU A 96 -4.65 14.06 -11.60
C LEU A 96 -5.51 15.13 -10.92
N SER A 97 -6.76 15.29 -11.32
CA SER A 97 -7.70 16.23 -10.70
C SER A 97 -8.49 15.63 -9.55
N GLN A 98 -8.37 14.32 -9.30
CA GLN A 98 -9.06 13.67 -8.19
C GLN A 98 -8.43 14.02 -6.83
N PRO A 99 -9.23 14.01 -5.74
CA PRO A 99 -8.71 14.27 -4.40
C PRO A 99 -7.55 13.34 -4.02
N GLY A 100 -6.47 13.92 -3.51
CA GLY A 100 -5.25 13.20 -3.16
C GLY A 100 -4.28 13.00 -4.32
N MET A 101 -4.78 12.81 -5.54
CA MET A 101 -3.93 12.67 -6.73
C MET A 101 -3.28 14.01 -7.11
N ASP A 102 -3.97 15.11 -6.91
CA ASP A 102 -3.43 16.45 -7.09
C ASP A 102 -2.24 16.72 -6.14
N THR A 103 -2.29 16.22 -4.92
CA THR A 103 -1.18 16.29 -3.96
C THR A 103 0.01 15.43 -4.42
N LEU A 104 -0.26 14.21 -4.86
CA LEU A 104 0.78 13.28 -5.33
C LEU A 104 1.51 13.82 -6.56
N PHE A 105 0.79 14.43 -7.48
CA PHE A 105 1.30 14.97 -8.74
C PHE A 105 1.38 16.50 -8.76
N ARG A 106 1.59 17.12 -7.61
CA ARG A 106 1.62 18.59 -7.49
C ARG A 106 2.68 19.28 -8.35
N SER A 107 3.74 18.56 -8.73
CA SER A 107 4.79 19.09 -9.61
C SER A 107 4.36 19.16 -11.07
N VAL A 108 3.29 18.46 -11.47
CA VAL A 108 2.83 18.42 -12.86
C VAL A 108 2.04 19.68 -13.19
N LEU A 109 2.52 20.43 -14.18
CA LEU A 109 1.84 21.60 -14.71
C LEU A 109 0.75 21.18 -15.72
N ARG A 110 1.14 20.37 -16.70
CA ARG A 110 0.24 19.86 -17.75
C ARG A 110 0.84 18.65 -18.44
N ILE A 111 0.00 17.96 -19.19
CA ILE A 111 0.36 16.81 -20.02
C ILE A 111 0.02 17.15 -21.47
N GLU A 112 0.97 16.94 -22.36
CA GLU A 112 0.85 17.23 -23.80
C GLU A 112 1.01 15.97 -24.64
N THR A 113 0.31 15.93 -25.77
CA THR A 113 0.49 14.93 -26.83
C THR A 113 1.08 15.62 -28.04
N THR A 114 2.41 15.71 -28.10
CA THR A 114 3.10 16.37 -29.22
C THR A 114 3.32 15.43 -30.42
N HIS A 115 3.17 14.14 -30.21
CA HIS A 115 3.34 13.10 -31.22
C HIS A 115 2.31 11.98 -30.94
N PRO A 116 1.81 11.27 -31.99
CA PRO A 116 0.78 10.22 -31.81
C PRO A 116 1.12 9.10 -30.83
N GLN A 117 2.39 8.87 -30.56
CA GLN A 117 2.85 7.82 -29.67
C GLN A 117 3.70 8.33 -28.51
N SER A 118 3.53 9.59 -28.13
CA SER A 118 4.23 10.13 -26.98
C SER A 118 3.37 11.03 -26.13
N LEU A 119 3.58 10.95 -24.81
CA LEU A 119 3.03 11.86 -23.81
C LEU A 119 4.19 12.61 -23.18
N THR A 120 4.02 13.92 -23.03
CA THR A 120 5.01 14.77 -22.37
C THR A 120 4.40 15.39 -21.12
N PHE A 121 5.01 15.11 -19.96
CA PHE A 121 4.69 15.77 -18.71
C PHE A 121 5.55 17.02 -18.60
N ILE A 122 4.91 18.17 -18.43
CA ILE A 122 5.56 19.45 -18.16
C ILE A 122 5.41 19.72 -16.67
N LEU A 123 6.54 19.93 -15.98
CA LEU A 123 6.57 20.09 -14.54
C LEU A 123 6.87 21.56 -14.15
N HIS A 124 6.33 21.99 -13.00
CA HIS A 124 6.70 23.26 -12.34
C HIS A 124 8.09 23.22 -11.74
N GLN A 125 8.47 22.03 -11.24
CA GLN A 125 9.75 21.75 -10.61
C GLN A 125 10.13 20.30 -10.88
N PRO A 126 11.43 19.96 -10.84
CA PRO A 126 11.85 18.58 -11.06
C PRO A 126 11.20 17.62 -10.04
N ASP A 127 10.81 16.46 -10.52
CA ASP A 127 10.30 15.37 -9.70
C ASP A 127 10.82 14.04 -10.24
N TYR A 128 11.91 13.57 -9.70
CA TYR A 128 12.54 12.32 -10.14
C TYR A 128 11.87 11.07 -9.56
N TRP A 129 10.79 11.24 -8.79
CA TRP A 129 9.87 10.17 -8.42
C TRP A 129 8.73 9.98 -9.43
N LEU A 130 8.66 10.75 -10.50
CA LEU A 130 7.49 10.75 -11.39
C LEU A 130 7.18 9.35 -11.94
N ALA A 131 8.17 8.60 -12.40
CA ALA A 131 7.96 7.24 -12.89
C ALA A 131 7.49 6.29 -11.77
N HIS A 132 7.94 6.49 -10.54
CA HIS A 132 7.46 5.74 -9.37
C HIS A 132 6.01 6.09 -9.05
N ARG A 133 5.64 7.36 -9.07
CA ARG A 133 4.26 7.82 -8.84
C ARG A 133 3.30 7.20 -9.84
N LEU A 134 3.71 7.13 -11.09
CA LEU A 134 2.92 6.53 -12.18
C LEU A 134 2.83 5.00 -12.09
N ALA A 135 3.74 4.35 -11.37
CA ALA A 135 3.79 2.89 -11.22
C ALA A 135 2.91 2.38 -10.07
N THR A 136 2.43 3.23 -9.18
CA THR A 136 1.59 2.83 -8.05
C THR A 136 0.17 2.50 -8.49
N TYR A 137 -0.53 1.67 -7.71
CA TYR A 137 -1.89 1.22 -8.05
C TYR A 137 -2.86 2.39 -8.30
N CYS A 138 -2.72 3.49 -7.57
CA CYS A 138 -3.60 4.64 -7.67
C CYS A 138 -3.43 5.43 -8.97
N SER A 139 -2.35 5.21 -9.69
CA SER A 139 -2.03 5.91 -10.94
C SER A 139 -2.36 5.08 -12.19
N ARG A 140 -3.10 4.00 -12.04
CA ARG A 140 -3.53 3.18 -13.16
C ARG A 140 -4.71 3.83 -13.88
N LEU A 141 -4.85 3.51 -15.16
CA LEU A 141 -5.72 4.24 -16.07
C LEU A 141 -6.90 3.39 -16.53
N ALA A 142 -8.08 4.00 -16.55
CA ALA A 142 -9.27 3.46 -17.17
C ALA A 142 -9.56 4.20 -18.49
N HIS A 143 -10.41 3.61 -19.31
CA HIS A 143 -10.95 4.26 -20.48
C HIS A 143 -11.63 5.59 -20.07
N PRO A 144 -11.41 6.69 -20.82
CA PRO A 144 -11.95 7.99 -20.41
C PRO A 144 -13.48 8.03 -20.35
N ASP A 145 -14.18 7.21 -21.12
CA ASP A 145 -15.65 7.17 -21.17
C ASP A 145 -16.26 6.01 -20.38
N TYR A 146 -15.46 5.00 -19.99
CA TYR A 146 -15.94 3.78 -19.34
C TYR A 146 -15.04 3.46 -18.13
N PRO A 147 -15.44 3.87 -16.91
CA PRO A 147 -14.56 3.82 -15.73
C PRO A 147 -14.14 2.42 -15.27
N VAL A 148 -14.81 1.36 -15.72
CA VAL A 148 -14.44 -0.03 -15.40
C VAL A 148 -13.72 -0.75 -16.54
N VAL A 149 -13.55 -0.11 -17.70
CA VAL A 149 -12.81 -0.62 -18.83
C VAL A 149 -11.35 -0.21 -18.70
N GLY A 150 -10.50 -1.18 -18.49
CA GLY A 150 -9.06 -0.99 -18.37
C GLY A 150 -8.29 -1.65 -19.49
N SER A 151 -7.00 -1.85 -19.28
CA SER A 151 -6.08 -2.51 -20.19
C SER A 151 -5.14 -3.48 -19.48
N GLY A 152 -5.44 -3.83 -18.24
CA GLY A 152 -4.68 -4.79 -17.45
C GLY A 152 -4.83 -6.23 -17.95
N PRO A 153 -4.13 -7.18 -17.30
CA PRO A 153 -4.13 -8.57 -17.78
C PRO A 153 -5.50 -9.25 -17.73
N PHE A 154 -6.42 -8.74 -16.91
CA PHE A 154 -7.78 -9.29 -16.78
C PHE A 154 -8.82 -8.19 -16.93
N ARG A 155 -9.96 -8.53 -17.53
CA ARG A 155 -11.11 -7.64 -17.65
C ARG A 155 -12.18 -8.03 -16.63
N LEU A 156 -12.89 -7.05 -16.13
CA LEU A 156 -14.01 -7.24 -15.21
C LEU A 156 -15.25 -7.71 -16.01
N SER A 157 -15.72 -8.94 -15.76
CA SER A 157 -16.87 -9.51 -16.45
C SER A 157 -18.12 -9.57 -15.58
N VAL A 158 -17.98 -9.81 -14.27
CA VAL A 158 -19.08 -9.82 -13.30
C VAL A 158 -18.64 -9.04 -12.07
N PHE A 159 -19.50 -8.16 -11.59
CA PHE A 159 -19.29 -7.44 -10.34
C PHE A 159 -20.61 -7.39 -9.56
N GLU A 160 -20.80 -8.37 -8.69
CA GLU A 160 -21.97 -8.54 -7.86
C GLU A 160 -21.58 -8.69 -6.39
N PRO A 161 -22.47 -8.47 -5.43
CA PRO A 161 -22.14 -8.60 -4.01
C PRO A 161 -21.54 -9.94 -3.60
N GLU A 162 -21.97 -11.02 -4.25
CA GLU A 162 -21.55 -12.39 -3.93
C GLU A 162 -20.42 -12.92 -4.82
N LEU A 163 -20.21 -12.31 -5.98
CA LEU A 163 -19.28 -12.81 -6.98
C LEU A 163 -18.65 -11.68 -7.77
N VAL A 164 -17.33 -11.68 -7.82
CA VAL A 164 -16.58 -10.87 -8.78
C VAL A 164 -15.80 -11.81 -9.69
N ARG A 165 -16.00 -11.66 -11.00
CA ARG A 165 -15.33 -12.49 -12.01
C ARG A 165 -14.47 -11.64 -12.92
N LEU A 166 -13.21 -12.03 -13.07
CA LEU A 166 -12.28 -11.49 -14.04
C LEU A 166 -12.04 -12.52 -15.14
N GLU A 167 -11.92 -12.05 -16.37
CA GLU A 167 -11.55 -12.88 -17.52
C GLU A 167 -10.26 -12.35 -18.16
N SER A 168 -9.45 -13.25 -18.70
CA SER A 168 -8.18 -12.88 -19.33
C SER A 168 -8.37 -11.88 -20.46
N HIS A 169 -7.50 -10.87 -20.50
CA HIS A 169 -7.39 -9.95 -21.63
C HIS A 169 -6.41 -10.54 -22.64
N GLU A 170 -6.93 -11.11 -23.72
CA GLU A 170 -6.11 -11.84 -24.70
C GLU A 170 -5.13 -10.94 -25.46
N GLN A 171 -5.45 -9.65 -25.56
CA GLN A 171 -4.61 -8.65 -26.22
C GLN A 171 -3.71 -7.88 -25.24
N TYR A 172 -3.50 -8.42 -24.05
CA TYR A 172 -2.66 -7.77 -23.04
C TYR A 172 -1.22 -7.61 -23.55
N HIS A 173 -0.70 -6.37 -23.44
CA HIS A 173 0.56 -5.96 -24.05
C HIS A 173 1.83 -6.58 -23.43
N LEU A 174 1.74 -7.12 -22.22
CA LEU A 174 2.87 -7.77 -21.53
C LEU A 174 2.78 -9.30 -21.55
N GLY A 175 1.91 -9.86 -22.39
CA GLY A 175 1.73 -11.29 -22.50
C GLY A 175 0.40 -11.73 -21.88
N HIS A 176 -0.31 -12.52 -22.64
CA HIS A 176 -1.62 -12.99 -22.29
C HIS A 176 -1.56 -13.95 -21.07
N PRO A 177 -2.44 -13.79 -20.08
CA PRO A 177 -2.47 -14.65 -18.92
C PRO A 177 -2.74 -16.12 -19.25
N LEU A 178 -2.19 -17.02 -18.45
CA LEU A 178 -2.39 -18.46 -18.62
C LEU A 178 -3.75 -18.92 -18.07
N LEU A 179 -4.27 -18.24 -17.04
CA LEU A 179 -5.62 -18.46 -16.54
C LEU A 179 -6.63 -17.80 -17.49
N LYS A 180 -7.78 -18.44 -17.67
CA LYS A 180 -8.91 -17.88 -18.43
C LYS A 180 -9.77 -16.98 -17.60
N ALA A 181 -9.93 -17.30 -16.30
CA ALA A 181 -10.77 -16.52 -15.40
C ALA A 181 -10.28 -16.63 -13.95
N ILE A 182 -10.64 -15.63 -13.18
CA ILE A 182 -10.48 -15.59 -11.72
C ILE A 182 -11.82 -15.19 -11.13
N GLU A 183 -12.30 -15.94 -10.14
CA GLU A 183 -13.53 -15.64 -9.44
C GLU A 183 -13.25 -15.39 -7.96
N TYR A 184 -13.80 -14.30 -7.44
CA TYR A 184 -13.79 -13.99 -6.01
C TYR A 184 -15.18 -14.30 -5.48
N TRP A 185 -15.27 -15.34 -4.65
CA TRP A 185 -16.51 -15.79 -4.05
C TRP A 185 -16.62 -15.19 -2.66
N ILE A 186 -17.63 -14.36 -2.47
CA ILE A 186 -17.85 -13.71 -1.18
C ILE A 186 -18.55 -14.71 -0.26
N THR A 187 -17.79 -15.23 0.68
CA THR A 187 -18.20 -16.31 1.59
C THR A 187 -17.88 -15.95 3.04
N PRO A 188 -18.60 -14.97 3.63
CA PRO A 188 -18.33 -14.49 4.97
C PRO A 188 -18.35 -15.61 6.03
N GLN A 189 -19.21 -16.59 5.86
CA GLN A 189 -19.40 -17.71 6.79
C GLN A 189 -18.20 -18.67 6.87
N LEU A 190 -17.26 -18.61 5.93
CA LEU A 190 -16.06 -19.45 5.96
C LEU A 190 -14.91 -18.82 6.77
N PHE A 191 -15.11 -17.62 7.27
CA PHE A 191 -14.08 -16.86 7.95
C PHE A 191 -14.49 -16.58 9.39
N ASP A 192 -13.51 -16.61 10.29
CA ASP A 192 -13.73 -16.27 11.70
C ASP A 192 -13.60 -14.75 11.89
N TYR A 193 -14.74 -14.08 12.05
CA TYR A 193 -14.79 -12.64 12.27
C TYR A 193 -14.15 -12.19 13.58
N SER A 194 -14.03 -13.08 14.57
CA SER A 194 -13.40 -12.74 15.85
C SER A 194 -11.93 -12.37 15.69
N LEU A 195 -11.29 -12.83 14.62
CA LEU A 195 -9.90 -12.52 14.29
C LEU A 195 -9.76 -11.22 13.49
N GLY A 196 -10.87 -10.63 13.04
CA GLY A 196 -10.88 -9.40 12.26
C GLY A 196 -10.32 -9.54 10.84
N THR A 197 -10.20 -8.41 10.17
CA THR A 197 -9.72 -8.33 8.77
C THR A 197 -8.22 -8.06 8.67
N SER A 198 -7.44 -8.63 9.58
CA SER A 198 -6.02 -8.36 9.68
C SER A 198 -5.21 -9.11 8.63
N CYS A 199 -3.95 -8.73 8.50
CA CYS A 199 -2.95 -9.42 7.71
C CYS A 199 -2.66 -10.86 8.17
N ARG A 200 -3.26 -11.31 9.26
CA ARG A 200 -3.16 -12.70 9.74
C ARG A 200 -4.01 -13.68 8.95
N HIS A 201 -5.05 -13.21 8.28
CA HIS A 201 -5.86 -14.10 7.47
C HIS A 201 -5.11 -14.39 6.17
N PRO A 202 -4.58 -15.60 5.98
CA PRO A 202 -4.06 -15.96 4.69
C PRO A 202 -5.21 -15.90 3.69
N VAL A 203 -4.97 -15.28 2.55
CA VAL A 203 -5.92 -15.36 1.45
C VAL A 203 -5.93 -16.80 0.99
N GLN A 204 -7.10 -17.40 0.96
CA GLN A 204 -7.26 -18.80 0.56
C GLN A 204 -7.55 -18.88 -0.93
N ILE A 205 -6.83 -19.75 -1.62
CA ILE A 205 -7.05 -20.02 -3.03
C ILE A 205 -7.63 -21.43 -3.15
N ALA A 206 -8.74 -21.54 -3.86
CA ALA A 206 -9.40 -22.81 -4.09
C ALA A 206 -9.60 -23.07 -5.57
N ILE A 207 -9.55 -24.34 -5.95
CA ILE A 207 -9.94 -24.84 -7.26
C ILE A 207 -11.14 -25.75 -7.04
N GLY A 208 -12.23 -25.53 -7.79
CA GLY A 208 -13.42 -26.38 -7.71
C GLY A 208 -14.51 -25.85 -6.79
N GLU A 209 -15.29 -26.75 -6.22
CA GLU A 209 -16.43 -26.44 -5.38
C GLU A 209 -16.02 -26.08 -3.95
N ALA A 210 -16.94 -25.46 -3.20
CA ALA A 210 -16.70 -25.03 -1.81
C ALA A 210 -16.25 -26.16 -0.87
N ASP A 211 -16.64 -27.38 -1.14
CA ASP A 211 -16.27 -28.56 -0.34
C ASP A 211 -14.77 -28.88 -0.43
N GLU A 212 -14.11 -28.45 -1.47
CA GLU A 212 -12.69 -28.65 -1.67
C GLU A 212 -11.83 -27.68 -0.86
N LEU A 213 -12.42 -26.61 -0.32
CA LEU A 213 -11.73 -25.63 0.52
C LEU A 213 -11.14 -26.24 1.78
N ALA A 214 -11.72 -27.36 2.26
CA ALA A 214 -11.22 -28.07 3.43
C ALA A 214 -9.83 -28.72 3.24
N SER A 215 -9.37 -28.87 2.00
CA SER A 215 -8.09 -29.51 1.65
C SER A 215 -6.96 -28.53 1.36
N LEU A 216 -7.14 -27.26 1.67
CA LEU A 216 -6.13 -26.24 1.42
C LEU A 216 -4.82 -26.51 2.16
N ARG A 217 -3.71 -26.38 1.45
CA ARG A 217 -2.36 -26.46 2.03
C ARG A 217 -1.72 -25.09 2.04
N LEU A 218 -0.93 -24.85 3.09
CA LEU A 218 -0.09 -23.66 3.15
C LEU A 218 0.98 -23.76 2.06
N VAL A 219 1.02 -22.81 1.16
CA VAL A 219 2.15 -22.63 0.24
C VAL A 219 3.21 -21.83 1.00
N SER A 220 4.43 -22.38 1.07
CA SER A 220 5.53 -21.79 1.84
C SER A 220 6.12 -20.55 1.16
N ASN A 221 5.28 -19.60 0.76
CA ASN A 221 5.68 -18.28 0.29
C ASN A 221 5.32 -17.26 1.37
N SER A 222 6.35 -16.62 1.92
CA SER A 222 6.17 -15.49 2.81
C SER A 222 6.91 -14.27 2.24
N THR A 223 6.35 -13.11 2.42
CA THR A 223 6.98 -11.85 2.06
C THR A 223 6.74 -10.81 3.15
N SER A 224 7.74 -9.97 3.37
CA SER A 224 7.57 -8.83 4.27
C SER A 224 6.65 -7.81 3.64
N LEU A 225 5.53 -7.51 4.31
CA LEU A 225 4.54 -6.55 3.81
C LEU A 225 4.81 -5.13 4.28
N GLY A 226 5.27 -4.97 5.52
CA GLY A 226 5.43 -3.67 6.11
C GLY A 226 5.61 -3.70 7.61
N PHE A 227 5.19 -2.63 8.24
CA PHE A 227 5.36 -2.44 9.67
C PHE A 227 4.12 -1.79 10.28
N CYS A 228 3.92 -2.06 11.58
CA CYS A 228 3.05 -1.27 12.42
C CYS A 228 3.87 -0.16 13.07
N TYR A 229 3.28 1.00 13.20
CA TYR A 229 3.94 2.18 13.72
C TYR A 229 3.15 2.82 14.84
N LEU A 230 3.84 3.65 15.60
CA LEU A 230 3.27 4.54 16.60
C LEU A 230 3.80 5.95 16.34
N THR A 231 2.89 6.93 16.35
CA THR A 231 3.23 8.35 16.26
C THR A 231 2.75 9.08 17.49
N LEU A 232 3.44 10.15 17.84
CA LEU A 232 3.15 10.94 19.05
C LEU A 232 3.03 12.41 18.67
N LYS A 233 1.88 12.99 18.98
CA LYS A 233 1.64 14.42 18.79
C LYS A 233 2.14 15.19 20.00
N GLN A 234 3.26 15.86 19.82
CA GLN A 234 3.84 16.69 20.86
C GLN A 234 3.03 17.98 21.03
N SER A 235 2.72 18.30 22.27
CA SER A 235 1.89 19.43 22.64
C SER A 235 2.17 19.82 24.10
N GLN A 236 1.34 20.68 24.69
CA GLN A 236 1.41 20.94 26.11
C GLN A 236 1.10 19.71 26.96
N ARG A 237 0.33 18.75 26.43
CA ARG A 237 0.02 17.48 27.13
C ARG A 237 1.14 16.46 27.05
N LEU A 238 1.98 16.51 26.03
CA LEU A 238 3.03 15.53 25.75
C LEU A 238 4.27 16.25 25.22
N SER A 239 5.29 16.36 26.04
CA SER A 239 6.58 16.95 25.64
C SER A 239 7.41 15.95 24.85
N GLU A 240 8.45 16.44 24.17
CA GLU A 240 9.41 15.59 23.45
C GLU A 240 10.08 14.57 24.39
N LEU A 241 10.49 14.99 25.59
CA LEU A 241 11.10 14.08 26.57
C LEU A 241 10.12 13.01 27.04
N GLN A 242 8.85 13.36 27.25
CA GLN A 242 7.80 12.41 27.61
C GLN A 242 7.53 11.43 26.47
N ALA A 243 7.52 11.92 25.24
CA ALA A 243 7.38 11.07 24.04
C ALA A 243 8.56 10.08 23.92
N LYS A 244 9.78 10.52 24.13
CA LYS A 244 10.97 9.65 24.18
C LYS A 244 10.85 8.60 25.27
N ARG A 245 10.38 8.99 26.44
CA ARG A 245 10.14 8.04 27.56
C ARG A 245 9.12 6.98 27.19
N LEU A 246 8.01 7.35 26.54
CA LEU A 246 6.99 6.41 26.08
C LEU A 246 7.56 5.42 25.04
N ILE A 247 8.34 5.88 24.09
CA ILE A 247 8.97 5.01 23.09
C ILE A 247 9.94 4.05 23.77
N ASN A 248 10.74 4.50 24.73
CA ASN A 248 11.63 3.62 25.47
C ASN A 248 10.86 2.54 26.25
N ILE A 249 9.76 2.90 26.90
CA ILE A 249 8.89 1.95 27.60
C ILE A 249 8.43 0.85 26.64
N ILE A 250 7.99 1.22 25.45
CA ILE A 250 7.48 0.27 24.46
C ILE A 250 8.58 -0.67 23.97
N HIS A 251 9.75 -0.15 23.61
CA HIS A 251 10.82 -0.95 23.03
C HIS A 251 11.64 -1.74 24.07
N LEU A 252 11.81 -1.20 25.28
CA LEU A 252 12.59 -1.87 26.32
C LEU A 252 11.74 -2.79 27.20
N SER A 253 10.41 -2.67 27.13
CA SER A 253 9.50 -3.57 27.85
C SER A 253 9.27 -4.88 27.07
N THR A 254 8.63 -5.83 27.71
CA THR A 254 8.22 -7.08 27.07
C THR A 254 6.96 -6.94 26.23
N LEU A 255 6.40 -5.73 26.07
CA LEU A 255 5.12 -5.49 25.41
C LEU A 255 5.09 -6.05 23.98
N LEU A 256 6.14 -5.78 23.19
CA LEU A 256 6.22 -6.25 21.82
C LEU A 256 6.44 -7.76 21.71
N HIS A 257 7.07 -8.35 22.74
CA HIS A 257 7.38 -9.78 22.77
C HIS A 257 6.24 -10.65 23.32
N THR A 258 5.28 -10.04 23.99
CA THR A 258 4.11 -10.76 24.56
C THR A 258 2.90 -10.77 23.65
N LEU A 259 2.98 -10.14 22.48
CA LEU A 259 1.94 -10.23 21.48
C LEU A 259 1.78 -11.69 21.06
N PRO A 260 0.53 -12.19 20.87
CA PRO A 260 0.32 -13.53 20.36
C PRO A 260 0.80 -13.58 18.91
N LEU A 261 2.03 -14.06 18.75
CA LEU A 261 2.71 -14.13 17.46
C LEU A 261 2.33 -15.45 16.78
N ASN A 262 1.79 -15.38 15.57
CA ASN A 262 1.58 -16.55 14.74
C ASN A 262 2.89 -16.89 14.02
N GLU A 263 3.66 -17.84 14.61
CA GLU A 263 4.74 -18.57 13.93
C GLU A 263 5.72 -17.70 13.11
N GLY A 264 6.16 -16.57 13.68
CA GLY A 264 7.16 -15.71 13.04
C GLY A 264 6.61 -14.73 12.01
N LEU A 265 5.27 -14.59 11.90
CA LEU A 265 4.66 -13.61 10.99
C LEU A 265 4.77 -12.17 11.51
N ILE A 266 5.02 -12.01 12.80
CA ILE A 266 5.21 -10.71 13.44
C ILE A 266 6.55 -10.73 14.16
N THR A 267 7.36 -9.71 13.90
CA THR A 267 8.69 -9.58 14.50
C THR A 267 8.88 -8.14 15.00
N PRO A 268 9.21 -7.93 16.30
CA PRO A 268 9.60 -6.60 16.77
C PRO A 268 10.74 -6.04 15.92
N THR A 269 10.67 -4.76 15.59
CA THR A 269 11.67 -4.15 14.72
C THR A 269 12.55 -3.16 15.46
N GLU A 270 13.83 -3.14 15.09
CA GLU A 270 14.82 -2.19 15.56
C GLU A 270 15.21 -1.15 14.49
N GLU A 271 14.61 -1.26 13.31
CA GLU A 271 14.87 -0.36 12.19
C GLU A 271 13.60 -0.17 11.34
N LEU A 272 13.44 1.02 10.79
CA LEU A 272 12.30 1.34 9.93
C LEU A 272 12.42 0.65 8.56
N LEU A 273 13.56 0.82 7.93
CA LEU A 273 14.03 0.08 6.76
C LEU A 273 15.43 -0.44 7.05
N PRO A 274 15.97 -1.37 6.26
CA PRO A 274 17.34 -1.84 6.44
C PRO A 274 18.34 -0.68 6.52
N GLY A 275 19.05 -0.59 7.64
CA GLY A 275 20.01 0.47 7.92
C GLY A 275 19.42 1.77 8.49
N TRP A 276 18.09 1.87 8.64
CA TRP A 276 17.43 3.04 9.24
C TRP A 276 17.09 2.74 10.70
N ALA A 277 18.11 2.69 11.54
CA ALA A 277 18.00 2.27 12.92
C ALA A 277 17.12 3.19 13.77
N ILE A 278 16.41 2.59 14.72
CA ILE A 278 15.66 3.32 15.74
C ILE A 278 16.67 3.94 16.71
N PRO A 279 16.52 5.24 17.08
CA PRO A 279 17.35 5.84 18.10
C PRO A 279 17.08 5.21 19.47
N GLN A 280 18.11 5.15 20.29
CA GLN A 280 18.01 4.72 21.66
C GLN A 280 18.44 5.88 22.56
N TRP A 281 17.65 6.13 23.61
CA TRP A 281 17.95 7.18 24.58
C TRP A 281 18.24 6.58 25.94
N THR A 282 19.16 7.21 26.64
CA THR A 282 19.50 6.88 28.03
C THR A 282 18.97 7.97 28.95
N ASP A 283 18.95 7.69 30.24
CA ASP A 283 18.65 8.67 31.30
C ASP A 283 17.24 9.31 31.25
N LEU A 284 16.24 8.56 30.76
CA LEU A 284 14.86 9.01 30.71
C LEU A 284 13.98 8.48 31.85
N THR A 285 14.53 7.69 32.76
CA THR A 285 13.77 7.05 33.85
C THR A 285 13.15 8.06 34.82
N ASP A 286 13.73 9.23 34.94
CA ASP A 286 13.22 10.30 35.83
C ASP A 286 12.18 11.20 35.17
N VAL A 287 11.91 10.99 33.86
CA VAL A 287 10.91 11.77 33.16
C VAL A 287 9.51 11.30 33.56
N VAL A 288 8.75 12.22 34.14
CA VAL A 288 7.38 11.94 34.59
C VAL A 288 6.45 11.91 33.40
N LEU A 289 5.68 10.83 33.24
CA LEU A 289 4.67 10.71 32.22
C LEU A 289 3.47 11.63 32.46
N PRO A 290 2.73 12.03 31.41
CA PRO A 290 1.46 12.74 31.60
C PRO A 290 0.47 11.93 32.43
N GLU A 291 -0.43 12.61 33.13
CA GLU A 291 -1.47 11.93 33.92
C GLU A 291 -2.49 11.19 33.07
N ALA A 292 -2.80 11.72 31.87
CA ALA A 292 -3.76 11.15 30.96
C ALA A 292 -3.35 11.41 29.49
N LEU A 293 -3.55 10.42 28.65
CA LEU A 293 -3.33 10.50 27.19
C LEU A 293 -4.45 9.78 26.46
N THR A 294 -4.65 10.15 25.20
CA THR A 294 -5.59 9.47 24.28
C THR A 294 -4.83 8.81 23.16
N LEU A 295 -5.09 7.52 22.95
CA LEU A 295 -4.55 6.73 21.87
C LEU A 295 -5.67 6.35 20.91
N VAL A 296 -5.48 6.62 19.63
CA VAL A 296 -6.36 6.17 18.55
C VAL A 296 -5.58 5.22 17.66
N TYR A 297 -6.17 4.12 17.27
CA TYR A 297 -5.54 3.14 16.38
C TYR A 297 -6.54 2.58 15.38
N HIS A 298 -6.04 2.16 14.25
CA HIS A 298 -6.82 1.45 13.24
C HIS A 298 -6.32 0.00 13.08
N LEU A 299 -6.90 -0.77 12.16
CA LEU A 299 -6.43 -2.12 11.86
C LEU A 299 -4.93 -2.14 11.52
N PRO A 300 -4.17 -3.20 11.76
CA PRO A 300 -4.60 -4.60 11.95
C PRO A 300 -4.92 -5.00 13.40
N VAL A 301 -5.43 -6.23 13.54
CA VAL A 301 -5.89 -6.82 14.81
C VAL A 301 -4.81 -6.87 15.90
N GLU A 302 -3.57 -7.02 15.54
CA GLU A 302 -2.44 -7.01 16.47
C GLU A 302 -2.40 -5.74 17.31
N LEU A 303 -2.89 -4.64 16.75
CA LEU A 303 -2.94 -3.36 17.44
C LEU A 303 -4.00 -3.35 18.57
N HIS A 304 -5.04 -4.18 18.52
CA HIS A 304 -5.98 -4.34 19.63
C HIS A 304 -5.26 -4.81 20.89
N THR A 305 -4.46 -5.87 20.74
CA THR A 305 -3.69 -6.42 21.87
C THR A 305 -2.63 -5.43 22.32
N MET A 306 -1.91 -4.81 21.40
CA MET A 306 -0.89 -3.81 21.73
C MET A 306 -1.49 -2.63 22.51
N ALA A 307 -2.63 -2.10 22.06
CA ALA A 307 -3.31 -0.99 22.71
C ALA A 307 -3.75 -1.36 24.13
N SER A 308 -4.32 -2.55 24.33
CA SER A 308 -4.76 -3.04 25.63
C SER A 308 -3.60 -3.23 26.60
N GLN A 309 -2.51 -3.81 26.14
CA GLN A 309 -1.32 -4.02 26.96
C GLN A 309 -0.64 -2.69 27.34
N LEU A 310 -0.58 -1.76 26.39
CA LEU A 310 -0.02 -0.44 26.63
C LEU A 310 -0.86 0.32 27.66
N LYS A 311 -2.19 0.26 27.56
CA LYS A 311 -3.10 0.85 28.54
C LYS A 311 -2.85 0.30 29.94
N ALA A 312 -2.77 -1.00 30.10
CA ALA A 312 -2.52 -1.65 31.38
C ALA A 312 -1.14 -1.29 31.96
N TYR A 313 -0.13 -1.26 31.12
CA TYR A 313 1.22 -0.91 31.54
C TYR A 313 1.31 0.55 32.01
N LEU A 314 0.78 1.49 31.24
CA LEU A 314 0.83 2.92 31.54
C LEU A 314 -0.01 3.25 32.80
N ALA A 315 -1.11 2.55 33.04
CA ALA A 315 -1.89 2.72 34.28
C ALA A 315 -1.04 2.45 35.51
N ARG A 316 -0.18 1.45 35.47
CA ARG A 316 0.77 1.14 36.56
C ARG A 316 1.84 2.21 36.76
N GLN A 317 2.11 3.00 35.71
CA GLN A 317 3.05 4.12 35.75
C GLN A 317 2.39 5.46 36.08
N GLY A 318 1.11 5.46 36.43
CA GLY A 318 0.37 6.67 36.76
C GLY A 318 -0.15 7.46 35.55
N CYS A 319 -0.16 6.86 34.36
CA CYS A 319 -0.70 7.47 33.17
C CYS A 319 -1.97 6.73 32.73
N GLU A 320 -3.10 7.42 32.74
CA GLU A 320 -4.38 6.89 32.28
C GLU A 320 -4.47 7.03 30.74
N LEU A 321 -4.53 5.90 30.05
CA LEU A 321 -4.64 5.87 28.60
C LEU A 321 -6.07 5.57 28.18
N THR A 322 -6.70 6.52 27.47
CA THR A 322 -7.97 6.28 26.78
C THR A 322 -7.67 5.72 25.42
N VAL A 323 -8.23 4.55 25.10
CA VAL A 323 -7.96 3.82 23.86
C VAL A 323 -9.21 3.84 22.99
N ILE A 324 -9.08 4.31 21.75
CA ILE A 324 -10.16 4.45 20.78
C ILE A 324 -9.79 3.69 19.52
N PHE A 325 -10.67 2.78 19.09
CA PHE A 325 -10.50 2.04 17.84
C PHE A 325 -11.23 2.73 16.69
N HIS A 326 -10.51 3.00 15.62
CA HIS A 326 -11.05 3.46 14.36
C HIS A 326 -11.14 2.28 13.40
N ASP A 327 -12.36 1.82 13.13
CA ASP A 327 -12.61 0.62 12.30
C ASP A 327 -12.42 0.94 10.81
N ALA A 328 -11.18 1.16 10.42
CA ALA A 328 -10.79 1.41 9.04
C ALA A 328 -9.32 1.07 8.83
N LYS A 329 -8.89 1.07 7.58
CA LYS A 329 -7.48 0.85 7.19
C LYS A 329 -6.70 2.16 7.04
N THR A 330 -7.39 3.29 7.03
CA THR A 330 -6.81 4.63 6.84
C THR A 330 -7.33 5.58 7.90
N TRP A 331 -6.70 6.74 8.04
CA TRP A 331 -7.12 7.80 8.95
C TRP A 331 -8.23 8.67 8.38
N ASP A 332 -8.62 8.47 7.13
CA ASP A 332 -9.68 9.23 6.48
C ASP A 332 -10.99 9.08 7.25
N GLY A 333 -11.66 10.21 7.51
CA GLY A 333 -12.92 10.22 8.24
C GLY A 333 -12.81 9.96 9.74
N CYS A 334 -11.61 9.83 10.30
CA CYS A 334 -11.40 9.63 11.74
C CYS A 334 -11.57 10.96 12.48
N GLN A 335 -12.74 11.16 13.08
CA GLN A 335 -13.02 12.38 13.85
C GLN A 335 -12.23 12.46 15.15
N GLN A 336 -11.93 11.31 15.76
CA GLN A 336 -11.19 11.21 17.03
C GLN A 336 -9.71 11.57 16.88
N LEU A 337 -9.22 11.64 15.64
CA LEU A 337 -7.83 12.01 15.37
C LEU A 337 -7.48 13.39 15.94
N ALA A 338 -8.42 14.32 15.94
CA ALA A 338 -8.21 15.69 16.42
C ALA A 338 -7.73 15.75 17.86
N ASP A 339 -8.22 14.85 18.73
CA ASP A 339 -7.92 14.81 20.16
C ASP A 339 -6.89 13.74 20.53
N ALA A 340 -6.35 13.03 19.55
CA ALA A 340 -5.38 11.96 19.82
C ALA A 340 -4.00 12.52 20.14
N ASP A 341 -3.38 11.95 21.15
CA ASP A 341 -1.98 12.20 21.52
C ASP A 341 -1.06 11.15 20.89
N ILE A 342 -1.55 9.92 20.80
CA ILE A 342 -0.85 8.76 20.27
C ILE A 342 -1.70 8.14 19.15
N MET A 343 -1.10 7.84 18.02
CA MET A 343 -1.74 7.18 16.92
C MET A 343 -0.95 5.93 16.53
N MET A 344 -1.64 4.79 16.41
CA MET A 344 -1.06 3.55 15.90
C MET A 344 -1.75 3.10 14.63
N GLY A 345 -0.96 2.63 13.69
CA GLY A 345 -1.45 2.12 12.43
C GLY A 345 -0.42 1.21 11.77
N ASP A 346 -0.68 0.85 10.53
CA ASP A 346 0.24 0.08 9.73
C ASP A 346 0.59 0.77 8.43
N ARG A 347 1.71 0.35 7.86
CA ARG A 347 2.14 0.81 6.54
C ARG A 347 2.69 -0.34 5.74
N LEU A 348 2.13 -0.56 4.55
CA LEU A 348 2.71 -1.43 3.54
C LEU A 348 3.87 -0.70 2.88
N ILE A 349 5.01 -1.37 2.74
CA ILE A 349 6.19 -0.77 2.12
C ILE A 349 6.31 -1.06 0.63
N GLY A 350 5.54 -2.01 0.12
CA GLY A 350 5.47 -2.28 -1.33
C GLY A 350 6.79 -2.74 -1.95
N GLU A 351 6.86 -2.62 -3.26
CA GLU A 351 8.01 -3.03 -4.09
C GLU A 351 9.12 -1.98 -4.11
N ALA A 352 8.79 -0.73 -3.78
CA ALA A 352 9.72 0.40 -3.69
C ALA A 352 9.61 1.05 -2.31
N PRO A 353 10.25 0.48 -1.28
CA PRO A 353 10.04 0.89 0.10
C PRO A 353 10.32 2.37 0.36
N ALA A 354 11.45 2.89 -0.11
CA ALA A 354 11.81 4.29 0.09
C ALA A 354 10.78 5.23 -0.56
N TYR A 355 10.38 4.97 -1.79
CA TYR A 355 9.35 5.76 -2.46
C TYR A 355 8.01 5.66 -1.75
N THR A 356 7.62 4.48 -1.29
CA THR A 356 6.36 4.29 -0.56
C THR A 356 6.32 5.12 0.72
N LEU A 357 7.42 5.26 1.42
CA LEU A 357 7.55 6.13 2.59
C LEU A 357 7.48 7.62 2.21
N GLU A 358 8.06 8.00 1.08
CA GLU A 358 7.92 9.37 0.56
C GLU A 358 6.45 9.71 0.30
N GLN A 359 5.73 8.82 -0.38
CA GLN A 359 4.31 8.99 -0.65
C GLN A 359 3.48 9.05 0.63
N TRP A 360 3.81 8.26 1.63
CA TRP A 360 3.17 8.29 2.94
C TRP A 360 3.26 9.66 3.58
N LEU A 361 4.45 10.25 3.63
CA LEU A 361 4.65 11.58 4.18
C LEU A 361 3.91 12.68 3.39
N ARG A 362 3.74 12.48 2.08
CA ARG A 362 3.07 13.46 1.22
C ARG A 362 1.56 13.42 1.31
N CYS A 363 0.99 12.22 1.35
CA CYS A 363 -0.43 12.02 1.05
C CYS A 363 -1.27 11.61 2.25
N ASP A 364 -0.68 11.12 3.33
CA ASP A 364 -1.45 10.68 4.49
C ASP A 364 -1.92 11.87 5.32
N ALA A 365 -3.21 11.91 5.63
CA ALA A 365 -3.84 12.93 6.47
C ALA A 365 -3.28 12.98 7.91
N LEU A 366 -2.57 11.94 8.32
CA LEU A 366 -1.91 11.88 9.63
C LEU A 366 -0.92 13.03 9.84
N TRP A 367 -0.09 13.32 8.86
CA TRP A 367 1.04 14.24 9.02
C TRP A 367 0.65 15.69 9.24
N PRO A 368 -0.30 16.28 8.49
CA PRO A 368 -0.75 17.64 8.77
C PRO A 368 -1.45 17.76 10.12
N HIS A 369 -2.02 16.66 10.62
CA HIS A 369 -2.62 16.58 11.94
C HIS A 369 -1.55 16.45 13.05
N LEU A 370 -0.55 15.60 12.82
CA LEU A 370 0.51 15.27 13.77
C LEU A 370 1.50 16.43 14.00
N LEU A 371 1.82 17.16 12.94
CA LEU A 371 2.80 18.23 12.96
C LEU A 371 2.12 19.61 13.07
N SER A 372 2.83 20.57 13.66
CA SER A 372 2.42 21.96 13.58
C SER A 372 2.44 22.46 12.13
N ALA A 373 1.69 23.51 11.83
CA ALA A 373 1.68 24.08 10.48
C ALA A 373 3.07 24.44 9.96
N PRO A 374 3.95 25.10 10.74
CA PRO A 374 5.34 25.34 10.31
C PRO A 374 6.15 24.06 10.09
N ALA A 375 6.01 23.06 10.97
CA ALA A 375 6.73 21.81 10.84
C ALA A 375 6.26 21.00 9.62
N TYR A 376 4.96 20.99 9.36
CA TYR A 376 4.40 20.33 8.17
C TYR A 376 4.86 21.03 6.88
N ALA A 377 4.84 22.36 6.85
CA ALA A 377 5.36 23.13 5.71
C ALA A 377 6.84 22.85 5.45
N HIS A 378 7.65 22.74 6.51
CA HIS A 378 9.06 22.37 6.40
C HIS A 378 9.23 20.95 5.86
N LEU A 379 8.43 20.00 6.32
CA LEU A 379 8.44 18.62 5.80
C LEU A 379 8.15 18.60 4.30
N GLN A 380 7.12 19.30 3.84
CA GLN A 380 6.78 19.37 2.43
C GLN A 380 7.91 20.02 1.60
N ALA A 381 8.51 21.08 2.09
CA ALA A 381 9.64 21.72 1.43
C ALA A 381 10.85 20.80 1.34
N THR A 382 11.13 20.02 2.38
CA THR A 382 12.23 19.04 2.38
C THR A 382 11.96 17.90 1.41
N LEU A 383 10.74 17.39 1.35
CA LEU A 383 10.34 16.39 0.35
C LEU A 383 10.49 16.93 -1.08
N ASP A 384 10.12 18.18 -1.30
CA ASP A 384 10.29 18.84 -2.61
C ASP A 384 11.78 18.94 -2.99
N ALA A 385 12.65 19.23 -2.02
CA ALA A 385 14.09 19.25 -2.26
C ALA A 385 14.64 17.86 -2.60
N VAL A 386 14.18 16.82 -1.91
CA VAL A 386 14.59 15.43 -2.17
C VAL A 386 14.18 15.00 -3.58
N GLN A 387 12.97 15.29 -4.02
CA GLN A 387 12.51 14.89 -5.34
C GLN A 387 13.24 15.55 -6.50
N THR A 388 13.92 16.68 -6.25
CA THR A 388 14.71 17.35 -7.30
C THR A 388 16.07 16.69 -7.56
N GLN A 389 16.47 15.73 -6.75
CA GLN A 389 17.71 14.99 -6.88
C GLN A 389 17.58 13.90 -7.95
N ALA A 390 18.37 13.98 -8.99
CA ALA A 390 18.34 13.02 -10.09
C ALA A 390 18.87 11.62 -9.70
N ASP A 391 19.89 11.58 -8.82
CA ASP A 391 20.49 10.34 -8.35
C ASP A 391 19.59 9.68 -7.28
N GLU A 392 19.23 8.42 -7.49
CA GLU A 392 18.44 7.63 -6.54
C GLU A 392 19.09 7.58 -5.15
N ARG A 393 20.41 7.48 -5.09
CA ARG A 393 21.13 7.41 -3.81
C ARG A 393 20.97 8.71 -3.02
N ASP A 394 20.94 9.85 -3.68
CA ASP A 394 20.75 11.15 -3.05
C ASP A 394 19.31 11.29 -2.53
N ARG A 395 18.31 10.81 -3.30
CA ARG A 395 16.91 10.78 -2.85
C ARG A 395 16.74 9.86 -1.65
N HIS A 396 17.35 8.69 -1.69
CA HIS A 396 17.30 7.73 -0.58
C HIS A 396 17.93 8.30 0.69
N ALA A 397 19.10 8.91 0.56
CA ALA A 397 19.78 9.57 1.69
C ALA A 397 18.95 10.72 2.27
N GLY A 398 18.31 11.50 1.41
CA GLY A 398 17.42 12.58 1.83
C GLY A 398 16.20 12.10 2.61
N LEU A 399 15.58 11.02 2.15
CA LEU A 399 14.46 10.39 2.88
C LEU A 399 14.91 9.80 4.22
N GLN A 400 16.05 9.12 4.24
CA GLN A 400 16.61 8.59 5.47
C GLN A 400 16.82 9.69 6.50
N ALA A 401 17.36 10.84 6.09
CA ALA A 401 17.54 11.97 6.97
C ALA A 401 16.23 12.50 7.55
N ILE A 402 15.17 12.57 6.74
CA ILE A 402 13.84 12.99 7.21
C ILE A 402 13.31 12.01 8.27
N PHE A 403 13.33 10.71 8.00
CA PHE A 403 12.83 9.70 8.93
C PHE A 403 13.69 9.58 10.18
N SER A 404 15.01 9.70 10.06
CA SER A 404 15.91 9.76 11.22
C SER A 404 15.51 10.89 12.16
N ARG A 405 15.24 12.07 11.62
CA ARG A 405 14.80 13.21 12.43
C ARG A 405 13.43 12.97 13.08
N LEU A 406 12.46 12.41 12.35
CA LEU A 406 11.16 12.08 12.92
C LEU A 406 11.29 11.08 14.08
N MET A 407 12.17 10.10 13.96
CA MET A 407 12.44 9.14 15.01
C MET A 407 13.24 9.74 16.17
N GLU A 408 14.27 10.51 15.88
CA GLU A 408 15.12 11.16 16.90
C GLU A 408 14.36 12.19 17.73
N THR A 409 13.36 12.83 17.17
CA THR A 409 12.49 13.78 17.88
C THR A 409 11.26 13.13 18.47
N ALA A 410 11.18 11.80 18.44
CA ALA A 410 10.09 11.01 19.01
C ALA A 410 8.70 11.31 18.45
N VAL A 411 8.63 11.65 17.17
CA VAL A 411 7.35 11.81 16.44
C VAL A 411 6.86 10.47 15.93
N LEU A 412 7.78 9.60 15.51
CA LEU A 412 7.49 8.31 14.90
C LEU A 412 8.38 7.22 15.49
N THR A 413 7.82 6.04 15.71
CA THR A 413 8.59 4.82 15.94
C THR A 413 7.92 3.63 15.28
N PRO A 414 8.67 2.74 14.59
CA PRO A 414 8.14 1.45 14.20
C PRO A 414 7.99 0.54 15.43
N LEU A 415 7.01 -0.33 15.41
CA LEU A 415 6.72 -1.27 16.49
C LEU A 415 7.17 -2.68 16.12
N PHE A 416 6.61 -3.22 15.05
CA PHE A 416 6.93 -4.56 14.55
C PHE A 416 6.70 -4.65 13.06
N ASN A 417 7.46 -5.55 12.43
CA ASN A 417 7.26 -5.96 11.05
C ASN A 417 6.28 -7.13 10.99
N TYR A 418 5.58 -7.27 9.87
CA TYR A 418 4.74 -8.43 9.63
C TYR A 418 4.97 -9.00 8.23
N GLN A 419 4.70 -10.30 8.13
CA GLN A 419 4.79 -11.06 6.89
C GLN A 419 3.43 -11.64 6.53
N TYR A 420 3.29 -12.07 5.30
CA TYR A 420 2.08 -12.70 4.79
C TYR A 420 2.39 -14.10 4.26
N GLN A 421 1.44 -15.01 4.45
CA GLN A 421 1.51 -16.36 3.89
C GLN A 421 0.23 -16.64 3.11
N ILE A 422 0.32 -17.51 2.11
CA ILE A 422 -0.80 -17.94 1.30
C ILE A 422 -1.05 -19.43 1.48
N SER A 423 -2.33 -19.80 1.42
CA SER A 423 -2.78 -21.18 1.37
C SER A 423 -3.37 -21.47 0.00
N ALA A 424 -2.97 -22.57 -0.62
CA ALA A 424 -3.49 -22.99 -1.91
C ALA A 424 -3.61 -24.51 -1.95
N PRO A 425 -4.59 -25.07 -2.70
CA PRO A 425 -4.66 -26.50 -2.93
C PRO A 425 -3.50 -26.96 -3.81
N PRO A 426 -3.14 -28.28 -3.75
CA PRO A 426 -2.14 -28.84 -4.66
C PRO A 426 -2.53 -28.61 -6.13
N GLY A 427 -1.57 -28.31 -6.98
CA GLY A 427 -1.78 -28.14 -8.40
C GLY A 427 -1.93 -26.69 -8.88
N VAL A 428 -2.06 -25.71 -7.97
CA VAL A 428 -1.94 -24.32 -8.35
C VAL A 428 -0.47 -23.95 -8.45
N ASN A 429 -0.04 -23.49 -9.62
CA ASN A 429 1.35 -23.17 -9.92
C ASN A 429 1.51 -21.73 -10.36
N GLY A 430 2.72 -21.20 -10.25
CA GLY A 430 3.06 -19.86 -10.73
C GLY A 430 2.45 -18.71 -9.95
N ILE A 431 1.89 -18.97 -8.77
CA ILE A 431 1.37 -17.92 -7.91
C ILE A 431 2.52 -17.30 -7.13
N ARG A 432 2.61 -15.99 -7.18
CA ARG A 432 3.53 -15.21 -6.36
C ARG A 432 2.76 -14.32 -5.42
N LEU A 433 3.20 -14.28 -4.17
CA LEU A 433 2.70 -13.32 -3.21
C LEU A 433 3.37 -11.97 -3.50
N ASN A 434 2.57 -10.94 -3.76
CA ASN A 434 3.11 -9.60 -3.94
C ASN A 434 3.30 -8.89 -2.58
N THR A 435 4.00 -7.78 -2.60
CA THR A 435 4.33 -7.02 -1.39
C THR A 435 3.13 -6.28 -0.78
N ARG A 436 1.94 -6.35 -1.41
CA ARG A 436 0.69 -5.82 -0.89
C ARG A 436 -0.15 -6.88 -0.17
N GLY A 437 0.38 -8.11 -0.05
CA GLY A 437 -0.32 -9.22 0.59
C GLY A 437 -1.36 -9.87 -0.29
N TRP A 438 -1.22 -9.74 -1.61
CA TRP A 438 -2.08 -10.37 -2.61
C TRP A 438 -1.22 -11.11 -3.64
N PHE A 439 -1.89 -11.78 -4.55
CA PHE A 439 -1.23 -12.62 -5.53
C PHE A 439 -1.03 -11.89 -6.85
N ASP A 440 0.09 -12.15 -7.48
CA ASP A 440 0.23 -11.92 -8.89
C ASP A 440 -0.23 -13.19 -9.62
N PHE A 441 -1.29 -13.07 -10.41
CA PHE A 441 -1.88 -14.18 -11.16
C PHE A 441 -1.41 -14.24 -12.61
N THR A 442 -0.60 -13.31 -13.06
CA THR A 442 -0.20 -13.22 -14.46
C THR A 442 0.52 -14.47 -14.95
N GLU A 443 1.31 -15.10 -14.07
CA GLU A 443 2.04 -16.34 -14.36
C GLU A 443 1.39 -17.59 -13.74
N ALA A 444 0.22 -17.44 -13.10
CA ALA A 444 -0.47 -18.55 -12.49
C ALA A 444 -1.08 -19.49 -13.53
N TRP A 445 -1.00 -20.78 -13.29
CA TRP A 445 -1.56 -21.79 -14.17
C TRP A 445 -2.06 -23.01 -13.41
N LEU A 446 -2.98 -23.70 -14.01
CA LEU A 446 -3.58 -24.92 -13.49
C LEU A 446 -3.29 -26.07 -14.44
N PRO A 447 -2.86 -27.26 -13.94
CA PRO A 447 -2.70 -28.42 -14.81
C PRO A 447 -4.06 -28.87 -15.34
N PRO A 448 -4.10 -29.54 -16.52
CA PRO A 448 -5.34 -30.11 -17.04
C PRO A 448 -5.94 -31.10 -16.06
N PRO A 449 -7.27 -31.24 -16.02
CA PRO A 449 -7.90 -32.31 -15.27
C PRO A 449 -7.39 -33.66 -15.76
N ASN A 450 -7.02 -34.55 -14.86
CA ASN A 450 -6.49 -35.87 -15.16
C ASN A 450 -5.08 -35.92 -15.79
N ALA A 451 -4.24 -34.91 -15.53
CA ALA A 451 -2.82 -34.98 -15.89
C ALA A 451 -2.01 -35.72 -14.83
#